data_fb7231b56771f52ba590a33da261d6de
#
_entry.id   fb7231b56771f52ba590a33da261d6de
#
_cell.length_a   1.000
_cell.length_b   1.000
_cell.length_c   1.000
_cell.angle_alpha   90.00
_cell.angle_beta   90.00
_cell.angle_gamma   90.00
#
_symmetry.space_group_name_H-M   'P 1'
#
loop_
_entity.id
_entity.type
_entity.pdbx_description
1 polymer ?
#
loop_
_entity_poly.entity_id
_entity_poly.type
_entity_poly.pdbx_seq_one_letter_code
_entity_poly.pdbx_strand_id
1 'polypeptide(L)' 'MIDIPLDDKVFTALERNPHLPHRTLRFETEQGRVVLKGVVRSFFQKQMAQEALRRVDGVEQILNELEVAVV' A
#
# COMPACT_ATOMS: atom_id res chain seq x y z
N MET A 1 -10.59 -22.98 -8.17
CA MET A 1 -9.58 -21.93 -7.94
C MET A 1 -10.30 -20.69 -7.44
N ILE A 2 -9.87 -20.17 -6.31
CA ILE A 2 -10.53 -18.99 -5.71
C ILE A 2 -9.80 -17.74 -6.18
N ASP A 3 -10.52 -16.87 -6.90
CA ASP A 3 -9.98 -15.59 -7.29
C ASP A 3 -10.04 -14.65 -6.09
N ILE A 4 -8.86 -14.27 -5.60
CA ILE A 4 -8.77 -13.33 -4.50
C ILE A 4 -8.79 -11.92 -5.09
N PRO A 5 -9.74 -11.07 -4.66
CA PRO A 5 -9.80 -9.69 -5.15
C PRO A 5 -8.48 -8.95 -4.89
N LEU A 6 -8.15 -8.03 -5.80
CA LEU A 6 -6.93 -7.25 -5.67
C LEU A 6 -6.89 -6.48 -4.34
N ASP A 7 -8.04 -5.97 -3.90
CA ASP A 7 -8.15 -5.25 -2.63
C ASP A 7 -7.63 -6.09 -1.46
N ASP A 8 -8.02 -7.36 -1.42
CA ASP A 8 -7.60 -8.26 -0.35
C ASP A 8 -6.11 -8.54 -0.41
N LYS A 9 -5.57 -8.69 -1.62
CA LYS A 9 -4.14 -8.91 -1.79
C LYS A 9 -3.33 -7.72 -1.33
N VAL A 10 -3.78 -6.51 -1.68
CA VAL A 10 -3.12 -5.26 -1.28
C VAL A 10 -3.20 -5.09 0.23
N PHE A 11 -4.38 -5.30 0.80
CA PHE A 11 -4.57 -5.20 2.24
C PHE A 11 -3.62 -6.13 2.99
N THR A 12 -3.56 -7.39 2.55
CA THR A 12 -2.69 -8.39 3.19
C THR A 12 -1.22 -8.00 3.09
N ALA A 13 -0.80 -7.53 1.91
CA ALA A 13 0.59 -7.13 1.70
C ALA A 13 0.99 -5.97 2.61
N LEU A 14 0.10 -4.99 2.76
CA LEU A 14 0.36 -3.85 3.63
C LEU A 14 0.35 -4.26 5.11
N GLU A 15 -0.60 -5.11 5.48
CA GLU A 15 -0.73 -5.54 6.87
C GLU A 15 0.45 -6.38 7.35
N ARG A 16 1.07 -7.14 6.45
CA ARG A 16 2.22 -7.97 6.78
C ARG A 16 3.49 -7.17 7.08
N ASN A 17 3.53 -5.92 6.67
CA ASN A 17 4.71 -5.10 6.88
C ASN A 17 4.66 -4.45 8.26
N PRO A 18 5.56 -4.84 9.19
CA PRO A 18 5.51 -4.32 10.55
C PRO A 18 5.94 -2.85 10.67
N HIS A 19 6.52 -2.30 9.63
CA HIS A 19 6.99 -0.91 9.64
C HIS A 19 5.91 0.09 9.26
N LEU A 20 4.75 -0.38 8.77
CA LEU A 20 3.71 0.49 8.27
C LEU A 20 2.67 0.83 9.33
N PRO A 21 2.25 2.11 9.40
CA PRO A 21 1.21 2.53 10.35
C PRO A 21 -0.17 2.19 9.80
N HIS A 22 -0.69 1.02 10.14
CA HIS A 22 -1.94 0.51 9.57
C HIS A 22 -3.14 1.42 9.80
N ARG A 23 -3.13 2.23 10.86
CA ARG A 23 -4.27 3.08 11.20
C ARG A 23 -4.40 4.29 10.32
N THR A 24 -3.29 4.78 9.80
CA THR A 24 -3.27 6.02 9.02
C THR A 24 -3.07 5.76 7.54
N LEU A 25 -2.93 4.50 7.16
CA LEU A 25 -2.69 4.11 5.78
C LEU A 25 -3.98 3.66 5.12
N ARG A 26 -4.27 4.25 3.96
CA ARG A 26 -5.45 3.90 3.16
C ARG A 26 -5.00 3.60 1.74
N PHE A 27 -5.82 2.85 1.03
CA PHE A 27 -5.57 2.58 -0.37
C PHE A 27 -6.87 2.44 -1.14
N GLU A 28 -6.77 2.68 -2.44
CA GLU A 28 -7.87 2.46 -3.37
C GLU A 28 -7.32 1.67 -4.54
N THR A 29 -8.10 0.74 -5.07
CA THR A 29 -7.71 -0.05 -6.23
C THR A 29 -8.71 0.15 -7.35
N GLU A 30 -8.20 0.21 -8.58
CA GLU A 30 -9.02 0.32 -9.77
C GLU A 30 -8.24 -0.23 -10.96
N GLN A 31 -8.70 -1.35 -11.51
CA GLN A 31 -8.15 -1.95 -12.73
C GLN A 31 -6.62 -2.08 -12.70
N GLY A 32 -6.09 -2.64 -11.62
CA GLY A 32 -4.65 -2.85 -11.48
C GLY A 32 -3.89 -1.65 -10.95
N ARG A 33 -4.53 -0.51 -10.82
CA ARG A 33 -3.92 0.68 -10.25
C ARG A 33 -4.24 0.77 -8.76
N VAL A 34 -3.22 1.02 -7.96
CA VAL A 34 -3.37 1.18 -6.52
C VAL A 34 -2.92 2.59 -6.13
N VAL A 35 -3.79 3.30 -5.44
CA VAL A 35 -3.48 4.63 -4.91
C VAL A 35 -3.32 4.52 -3.41
N LEU A 36 -2.14 4.88 -2.90
CA LEU A 36 -1.87 4.91 -1.47
C LEU A 36 -2.13 6.29 -0.93
N LYS A 37 -2.89 6.38 0.16
CA LYS A 37 -3.22 7.64 0.81
C LYS A 37 -3.02 7.53 2.31
N GLY A 38 -2.79 8.65 2.94
CA GLY A 38 -2.64 8.70 4.39
C GLY A 38 -1.34 9.37 4.79
N VAL A 39 -0.98 9.17 6.05
CA VAL A 39 0.17 9.83 6.65
C VAL A 39 1.12 8.79 7.21
N VAL A 40 2.40 8.92 6.88
CA VAL A 40 3.47 8.09 7.42
C VAL A 40 4.47 9.00 8.12
N ARG A 41 5.36 8.41 8.91
CA ARG A 41 6.30 9.18 9.74
C ARG A 41 7.65 9.43 9.08
N SER A 42 7.95 8.72 7.99
CA SER A 42 9.25 8.84 7.35
C SER A 42 9.14 8.47 5.88
N PHE A 43 10.12 8.89 5.11
CA PHE A 43 10.25 8.46 3.72
C PHE A 43 10.48 6.96 3.61
N PHE A 44 11.13 6.39 4.62
CA PHE A 44 11.34 4.95 4.67
C PHE A 44 9.99 4.23 4.68
N GLN A 45 9.04 4.67 5.51
CA GLN A 45 7.71 4.07 5.55
C GLN A 45 6.97 4.26 4.24
N LYS A 46 7.08 5.45 3.65
CA LYS A 46 6.45 5.71 2.35
C LYS A 46 6.99 4.78 1.28
N GLN A 47 8.29 4.56 1.26
CA GLN A 47 8.93 3.66 0.31
C GLN A 47 8.55 2.21 0.59
N MET A 48 8.49 1.81 1.86
CA MET A 48 8.12 0.45 2.24
C MET A 48 6.72 0.10 1.78
N ALA A 49 5.79 1.05 1.88
CA ALA A 49 4.43 0.83 1.40
C ALA A 49 4.43 0.53 -0.11
N GLN A 50 5.17 1.30 -0.87
CA GLN A 50 5.27 1.09 -2.31
C GLN A 50 5.92 -0.24 -2.64
N GLU A 51 7.02 -0.58 -1.96
CA GLU A 51 7.75 -1.83 -2.19
C GLU A 51 6.88 -3.04 -1.85
N ALA A 52 6.07 -2.94 -0.80
CA ALA A 52 5.16 -4.02 -0.42
C ALA A 52 4.19 -4.36 -1.54
N LEU A 53 3.78 -3.37 -2.31
CA LEU A 53 2.80 -3.56 -3.38
C LEU A 53 3.41 -3.99 -4.71
N ARG A 54 4.69 -3.72 -4.93
CA ARG A 54 5.34 -4.06 -6.20
C ARG A 54 5.34 -5.56 -6.48
N ARG A 55 5.27 -6.38 -5.45
CA ARG A 55 5.31 -7.83 -5.56
C ARG A 55 3.93 -8.47 -5.61
N VAL A 56 2.88 -7.68 -5.51
CA VAL A 56 1.51 -8.20 -5.49
C VAL A 56 1.05 -8.44 -6.93
N ASP A 57 0.60 -9.65 -7.19
CA ASP A 57 0.04 -10.01 -8.50
C ASP A 57 -1.20 -9.18 -8.76
N GLY A 58 -1.28 -8.59 -9.94
CA GLY A 58 -2.42 -7.78 -10.33
C GLY A 58 -2.19 -6.29 -10.17
N VAL A 59 -1.14 -5.89 -9.44
CA VAL A 59 -0.79 -4.47 -9.31
C VAL A 59 0.06 -4.08 -10.52
N GLU A 60 -0.50 -3.20 -11.34
CA GLU A 60 0.18 -2.73 -12.56
C GLU A 60 0.76 -1.34 -12.38
N GLN A 61 0.12 -0.51 -11.56
CA GLN A 61 0.55 0.86 -11.32
C GLN A 61 0.32 1.24 -9.87
N ILE A 62 1.28 1.94 -9.29
CA ILE A 62 1.19 2.42 -7.91
C ILE A 62 1.33 3.92 -7.90
N LEU A 63 0.33 4.60 -7.33
CA LEU A 63 0.38 6.03 -7.08
C LEU A 63 0.57 6.22 -5.58
N ASN A 64 1.76 6.62 -5.19
CA ASN A 64 2.10 6.77 -3.78
C ASN A 64 1.87 8.21 -3.34
N GLU A 65 0.66 8.48 -2.85
CA GLU A 65 0.26 9.80 -2.37
C GLU A 65 0.36 9.92 -0.85
N LEU A 66 1.16 9.08 -0.23
CA LEU A 66 1.36 9.15 1.22
C LEU A 66 2.09 10.43 1.58
N GLU A 67 1.62 11.09 2.63
CA GLU A 67 2.27 12.27 3.16
C GLU A 67 3.22 11.87 4.28
N VAL A 68 4.41 12.43 4.24
CA VAL A 68 5.40 12.20 5.29
C VAL A 68 5.28 13.33 6.30
N ALA A 69 4.83 12.98 7.50
CA ALA A 69 4.73 13.92 8.59
C ALA A 69 5.91 13.67 9.55
N VAL A 70 6.86 14.56 9.52
CA VAL A 70 8.03 14.49 10.40
C VAL A 70 7.73 15.36 11.62
N VAL A 71 7.73 14.71 12.78
CA VAL A 71 7.49 15.40 14.04
C VAL A 71 8.79 15.57 14.79
#